data_ca16b86726a87434f26b96593bf92683
#
_entry.id   ca16b86726a87434f26b96593bf92683
#
_cell.length_a   1.000
_cell.length_b   1.000
_cell.length_c   1.000
_cell.angle_alpha   90.00
_cell.angle_beta   90.00
_cell.angle_gamma   90.00
#
_symmetry.space_group_name_H-M   'P 1'
#
loop_
_entity.id
_entity.type
_entity.pdbx_description
1 polymer ?
#
loop_
_entity_poly.entity_id
_entity_poly.type
_entity_poly.pdbx_seq_one_letter_code
_entity_poly.pdbx_strand_id
1 'polypeptide(L)'
;GGYPGAGGIGGHADCMAHLGAGLDSSGKKVSKAMCGGTMAATPISCAAGYYALCEIERTNACEVAGRMGDRLTRGLQDLIKKYGLPFVAFNQGSICHLDSVGTMHFSIDWSKPWTIPHILKETGVRQKEMEHMGAAYMAEGIVTLAGSRLYTSAAYTEEMIDDVLSRFDRVLANCGPIGG
;
A
#
# COMPACT_ATOMS: atom_id res chain seq x y z
N GLY A 1 9.55 1.46 12.11
CA GLY A 1 10.77 1.84 12.34
C GLY A 1 11.43 1.77 13.70
N GLY A 2 11.39 0.78 14.47
CA GLY A 2 12.09 0.66 15.75
C GLY A 2 11.64 -0.54 16.55
N TYR A 3 12.41 -0.90 17.56
CA TYR A 3 12.04 -1.97 18.49
C TYR A 3 12.09 -1.45 19.93
N PRO A 4 10.98 -1.55 20.65
CA PRO A 4 9.62 -1.79 20.16
C PRO A 4 9.19 -0.68 19.19
N GLY A 5 8.16 -0.91 18.38
CA GLY A 5 7.76 -0.01 17.31
C GLY A 5 7.61 1.44 17.74
N ALA A 6 7.98 2.35 16.85
CA ALA A 6 7.84 3.79 17.03
C ALA A 6 6.90 4.36 15.95
N GLY A 7 6.28 5.49 16.26
CA GLY A 7 5.43 6.21 15.33
C GLY A 7 5.43 7.71 15.64
N GLY A 8 5.07 8.50 14.66
CA GLY A 8 4.94 9.95 14.79
C GLY A 8 3.69 10.45 14.09
N ILE A 9 3.11 11.51 14.59
CA ILE A 9 2.02 12.24 13.97
C ILE A 9 2.48 13.68 13.70
N GLY A 10 2.08 14.18 12.54
CA GLY A 10 2.27 15.58 12.16
C GLY A 10 1.01 16.09 11.47
N GLY A 11 0.83 17.39 11.50
CA GLY A 11 -0.32 18.01 10.88
C GLY A 11 -0.30 19.53 10.95
N HIS A 12 -1.37 20.17 10.49
CA HIS A 12 -1.52 21.61 10.60
C HIS A 12 -1.45 22.08 12.05
N ALA A 13 -0.84 23.23 12.30
CA ALA A 13 -0.60 23.76 13.65
C ALA A 13 -1.83 23.77 14.55
N ASP A 14 -2.97 24.19 14.02
CA ASP A 14 -4.23 24.23 14.79
C ASP A 14 -4.74 22.84 15.17
N CYS A 15 -4.54 21.82 14.31
CA CYS A 15 -4.84 20.43 14.63
C CYS A 15 -3.88 19.91 15.71
N MET A 16 -2.59 20.21 15.58
CA MET A 16 -1.56 19.79 16.53
C MET A 16 -1.68 20.49 17.88
N ALA A 17 -2.30 21.67 17.94
CA ALA A 17 -2.56 22.40 19.18
C ALA A 17 -3.37 21.58 20.19
N HIS A 18 -4.23 20.67 19.72
CA HIS A 18 -4.98 19.76 20.57
C HIS A 18 -4.11 18.74 21.29
N LEU A 19 -2.94 18.42 20.78
CA LEU A 19 -1.95 17.50 21.39
C LEU A 19 -0.89 18.26 22.23
N GLY A 20 -0.70 19.54 21.92
CA GLY A 20 0.33 20.39 22.53
C GLY A 20 -0.12 21.24 23.70
N ALA A 21 0.22 22.53 23.64
CA ALA A 21 -0.08 23.50 24.70
C ALA A 21 -1.57 23.82 24.89
N GLY A 22 -2.41 23.41 23.94
CA GLY A 22 -3.85 23.71 23.97
C GLY A 22 -4.18 25.14 23.56
N LEU A 23 -3.32 25.75 22.74
CA LEU A 23 -3.54 27.05 22.11
C LEU A 23 -3.40 26.89 20.59
N ASP A 24 -4.39 27.41 19.83
CA ASP A 24 -4.31 27.47 18.36
C ASP A 24 -3.35 28.58 17.89
N SER A 25 -3.18 28.70 16.58
CA SER A 25 -2.31 29.72 15.96
C SER A 25 -2.71 31.15 16.27
N SER A 26 -3.94 31.39 16.69
CA SER A 26 -4.44 32.69 17.12
C SER A 26 -4.25 32.96 18.63
N GLY A 27 -3.72 31.99 19.38
CA GLY A 27 -3.58 32.05 20.83
C GLY A 27 -4.86 31.70 21.61
N LYS A 28 -5.91 31.23 20.93
CA LYS A 28 -7.16 30.83 21.56
C LYS A 28 -7.03 29.43 22.15
N LYS A 29 -7.55 29.26 23.36
CA LYS A 29 -7.57 27.95 24.04
C LYS A 29 -8.43 26.94 23.30
N VAL A 30 -7.86 25.80 22.99
CA VAL A 30 -8.55 24.65 22.36
C VAL A 30 -8.64 23.47 23.32
N SER A 31 -9.61 22.60 23.10
CA SER A 31 -9.76 21.36 23.88
C SER A 31 -8.56 20.45 23.64
N LYS A 32 -7.95 19.93 24.70
CA LYS A 32 -6.85 18.97 24.58
C LYS A 32 -7.38 17.56 24.31
N ALA A 33 -6.76 16.91 23.32
CA ALA A 33 -6.90 15.48 23.15
C ALA A 33 -5.92 14.75 24.10
N MET A 34 -6.38 13.67 24.71
CA MET A 34 -5.51 12.83 25.53
C MET A 34 -4.65 11.97 24.58
N CYS A 35 -3.35 12.17 24.66
CA CYS A 35 -2.37 11.34 23.98
C CYS A 35 -1.47 10.71 25.05
N GLY A 36 -1.48 9.39 25.14
CA GLY A 36 -0.70 8.67 26.13
C GLY A 36 -0.91 7.17 26.06
N GLY A 37 -0.11 6.45 26.83
CA GLY A 37 -0.13 5.01 26.95
C GLY A 37 1.14 4.54 27.65
N THR A 38 1.14 3.36 28.23
CA THR A 38 2.29 2.82 28.98
C THR A 38 3.58 2.79 28.14
N MET A 39 3.45 2.59 26.82
CA MET A 39 4.58 2.52 25.89
C MET A 39 4.82 3.83 25.14
N ALA A 40 4.04 4.89 25.41
CA ALA A 40 4.20 6.16 24.73
C ALA A 40 5.54 6.81 25.09
N ALA A 41 6.27 7.27 24.08
CA ALA A 41 7.58 7.91 24.20
C ALA A 41 8.61 7.08 25.01
N THR A 42 8.54 5.76 24.95
CA THR A 42 9.55 4.89 25.56
C THR A 42 10.94 5.23 25.02
N PRO A 43 11.94 5.54 25.88
CA PRO A 43 13.25 6.03 25.44
C PRO A 43 13.94 5.13 24.41
N ILE A 44 13.87 3.82 24.58
CA ILE A 44 14.46 2.85 23.65
C ILE A 44 13.81 2.89 22.28
N SER A 45 12.47 3.00 22.22
CA SER A 45 11.74 3.14 20.93
C SER A 45 12.06 4.46 20.25
N CYS A 46 12.15 5.56 21.01
CA CYS A 46 12.49 6.87 20.47
C CYS A 46 13.92 6.88 19.92
N ALA A 47 14.88 6.29 20.63
CA ALA A 47 16.25 6.18 20.16
C ALA A 47 16.34 5.33 18.88
N ALA A 48 15.74 4.15 18.87
CA ALA A 48 15.72 3.28 17.69
C ALA A 48 15.05 3.96 16.50
N GLY A 49 13.91 4.63 16.71
CA GLY A 49 13.21 5.38 15.68
C GLY A 49 14.01 6.54 15.13
N TYR A 50 14.73 7.29 15.99
CA TYR A 50 15.61 8.36 15.56
C TYR A 50 16.73 7.87 14.64
N TYR A 51 17.44 6.81 15.05
CA TYR A 51 18.51 6.25 14.22
C TYR A 51 17.99 5.63 12.91
N ALA A 52 16.80 5.01 12.95
CA ALA A 52 16.15 4.50 11.74
C ALA A 52 15.84 5.66 10.76
N LEU A 53 15.31 6.78 11.23
CA LEU A 53 15.05 7.96 10.40
C LEU A 53 16.33 8.56 9.81
N CYS A 54 17.39 8.67 10.62
CA CYS A 54 18.71 9.13 10.14
C CYS A 54 19.24 8.21 9.02
N GLU A 55 19.08 6.89 9.17
CA GLU A 55 19.52 5.93 8.16
C GLU A 55 18.66 5.99 6.88
N ILE A 56 17.34 6.15 7.00
CA ILE A 56 16.43 6.37 5.89
C ILE A 56 16.85 7.61 5.08
N GLU A 57 17.16 8.71 5.76
CA GLU A 57 17.62 9.93 5.13
C GLU A 57 18.99 9.73 4.46
N ARG A 58 19.97 9.16 5.20
CA ARG A 58 21.34 8.92 4.71
C ARG A 58 21.38 8.05 3.45
N THR A 59 20.52 7.06 3.36
CA THR A 59 20.47 6.09 2.24
C THR A 59 19.47 6.48 1.16
N ASN A 60 18.73 7.56 1.35
CA ASN A 60 17.59 7.93 0.49
C ASN A 60 16.62 6.74 0.24
N ALA A 61 16.35 5.98 1.32
CA ALA A 61 15.68 4.69 1.25
C ALA A 61 14.29 4.76 0.60
N CYS A 62 13.56 5.87 0.81
CA CYS A 62 12.24 6.05 0.24
C CYS A 62 12.28 6.12 -1.30
N GLU A 63 13.27 6.84 -1.86
CA GLU A 63 13.44 6.94 -3.31
C GLU A 63 13.93 5.62 -3.90
N VAL A 64 14.88 4.94 -3.24
CA VAL A 64 15.37 3.62 -3.67
C VAL A 64 14.21 2.62 -3.72
N ALA A 65 13.42 2.53 -2.65
CA ALA A 65 12.24 1.69 -2.59
C ALA A 65 11.21 2.04 -3.67
N GLY A 66 11.01 3.35 -3.92
CA GLY A 66 10.11 3.84 -4.95
C GLY A 66 10.54 3.42 -6.36
N ARG A 67 11.83 3.51 -6.70
CA ARG A 67 12.35 3.04 -7.99
C ARG A 67 12.11 1.54 -8.21
N MET A 68 12.25 0.73 -7.14
CA MET A 68 11.91 -0.70 -7.22
C MET A 68 10.42 -0.91 -7.43
N GLY A 69 9.57 -0.08 -6.80
CA GLY A 69 8.13 -0.07 -7.04
C GLY A 69 7.76 0.27 -8.48
N ASP A 70 8.40 1.28 -9.04
CA ASP A 70 8.20 1.68 -10.45
C ASP A 70 8.62 0.58 -11.43
N ARG A 71 9.75 -0.11 -11.16
CA ARG A 71 10.20 -1.24 -11.97
C ARG A 71 9.19 -2.39 -11.91
N LEU A 72 8.78 -2.78 -10.69
CA LEU A 72 7.79 -3.83 -10.49
C LEU A 72 6.47 -3.51 -11.21
N THR A 73 5.98 -2.32 -11.05
CA THR A 73 4.70 -1.90 -11.65
C THR A 73 4.76 -1.90 -13.18
N ARG A 74 5.84 -1.39 -13.78
CA ARG A 74 6.03 -1.44 -15.24
C ARG A 74 6.07 -2.88 -15.75
N GLY A 75 6.83 -3.77 -15.09
CA GLY A 75 6.87 -5.17 -15.46
C GLY A 75 5.50 -5.86 -15.35
N LEU A 76 4.72 -5.56 -14.31
CA LEU A 76 3.35 -6.07 -14.19
C LEU A 76 2.43 -5.55 -15.31
N GLN A 77 2.54 -4.27 -15.68
CA GLN A 77 1.80 -3.70 -16.81
C GLN A 77 2.14 -4.38 -18.14
N ASP A 78 3.42 -4.69 -18.36
CA ASP A 78 3.87 -5.41 -19.55
C ASP A 78 3.31 -6.84 -19.58
N LEU A 79 3.28 -7.54 -18.44
CA LEU A 79 2.68 -8.86 -18.32
C LEU A 79 1.16 -8.84 -18.55
N ILE A 80 0.46 -7.88 -17.98
CA ILE A 80 -0.99 -7.67 -18.20
C ILE A 80 -1.27 -7.49 -19.70
N LYS A 81 -0.47 -6.65 -20.37
CA LYS A 81 -0.58 -6.43 -21.81
C LYS A 81 -0.23 -7.68 -22.62
N LYS A 82 0.81 -8.41 -22.24
CA LYS A 82 1.26 -9.65 -22.90
C LYS A 82 0.15 -10.69 -22.95
N TYR A 83 -0.61 -10.83 -21.86
CA TYR A 83 -1.69 -11.81 -21.76
C TYR A 83 -3.10 -11.25 -22.05
N GLY A 84 -3.22 -9.96 -22.36
CA GLY A 84 -4.50 -9.33 -22.64
C GLY A 84 -5.48 -9.36 -21.47
N LEU A 85 -4.97 -9.31 -20.23
CA LEU A 85 -5.78 -9.43 -19.02
C LEU A 85 -6.48 -8.12 -18.68
N PRO A 86 -7.71 -8.14 -18.15
CA PRO A 86 -8.43 -6.95 -17.69
C PRO A 86 -7.95 -6.51 -16.29
N PHE A 87 -6.66 -6.59 -16.04
CA PHE A 87 -6.04 -6.25 -14.78
C PHE A 87 -5.47 -4.83 -14.83
N VAL A 88 -5.26 -4.24 -13.65
CA VAL A 88 -4.64 -2.92 -13.52
C VAL A 88 -3.49 -2.99 -12.53
N ALA A 89 -2.33 -2.49 -12.91
CA ALA A 89 -1.19 -2.33 -12.01
C ALA A 89 -0.81 -0.84 -11.92
N PHE A 90 -0.64 -0.36 -10.69
CA PHE A 90 -0.21 1.00 -10.40
C PHE A 90 0.56 1.04 -9.08
N ASN A 91 1.31 2.11 -8.85
CA ASN A 91 2.01 2.32 -7.58
C ASN A 91 2.01 3.79 -7.17
N GLN A 92 2.25 3.98 -5.89
CA GLN A 92 2.66 5.25 -5.33
C GLN A 92 3.95 5.01 -4.51
N GLY A 93 5.08 5.37 -5.11
CA GLY A 93 6.39 5.04 -4.55
C GLY A 93 6.54 3.52 -4.38
N SER A 94 6.85 3.09 -3.16
CA SER A 94 7.08 1.69 -2.81
C SER A 94 5.81 0.86 -2.56
N ILE A 95 4.64 1.46 -2.62
CA ILE A 95 3.35 0.77 -2.45
C ILE A 95 2.79 0.50 -3.83
N CYS A 96 2.79 -0.77 -4.23
CA CYS A 96 2.31 -1.23 -5.53
C CYS A 96 0.99 -1.97 -5.37
N HIS A 97 0.16 -1.88 -6.37
CA HIS A 97 -1.12 -2.58 -6.45
C HIS A 97 -1.22 -3.34 -7.76
N LEU A 98 -1.72 -4.56 -7.67
CA LEU A 98 -2.16 -5.37 -8.80
C LEU A 98 -3.63 -5.72 -8.57
N ASP A 99 -4.53 -5.01 -9.25
CA ASP A 99 -5.96 -5.32 -9.27
C ASP A 99 -6.23 -6.38 -10.35
N SER A 100 -6.38 -7.61 -9.91
CA SER A 100 -6.58 -8.78 -10.78
C SER A 100 -8.04 -9.12 -11.06
N VAL A 101 -8.99 -8.39 -10.46
CA VAL A 101 -10.42 -8.69 -10.57
C VAL A 101 -11.24 -7.52 -11.14
N GLY A 102 -10.57 -6.45 -11.54
CA GLY A 102 -11.19 -5.30 -12.18
C GLY A 102 -12.05 -4.45 -11.23
N THR A 103 -11.74 -4.42 -9.93
CA THR A 103 -12.44 -3.55 -8.97
C THR A 103 -12.26 -2.07 -9.27
N MET A 104 -11.14 -1.71 -9.92
CA MET A 104 -10.86 -0.34 -10.36
C MET A 104 -11.69 0.10 -11.58
N HIS A 105 -12.39 -0.81 -12.24
CA HIS A 105 -13.25 -0.51 -13.39
C HIS A 105 -14.69 -0.15 -12.99
N PHE A 106 -15.01 -0.11 -11.69
CA PHE A 106 -16.30 0.38 -11.25
C PHE A 106 -16.38 1.89 -11.37
N SER A 107 -17.22 2.37 -12.28
CA SER A 107 -17.64 3.75 -12.31
C SER A 107 -18.99 3.88 -11.59
N ILE A 108 -19.04 4.66 -10.51
CA ILE A 108 -20.30 5.01 -9.86
C ILE A 108 -20.94 6.14 -10.66
N ASP A 109 -22.01 5.82 -11.37
CA ASP A 109 -22.86 6.83 -12.00
C ASP A 109 -23.84 7.40 -10.96
N TRP A 110 -23.53 8.56 -10.43
CA TRP A 110 -24.33 9.24 -9.42
C TRP A 110 -25.72 9.63 -9.93
N SER A 111 -25.96 9.63 -11.26
CA SER A 111 -27.29 9.82 -11.83
C SER A 111 -28.19 8.60 -11.66
N LYS A 112 -27.61 7.44 -11.31
CA LYS A 112 -28.31 6.15 -11.16
C LYS A 112 -28.03 5.50 -9.80
N PRO A 113 -28.44 6.10 -8.69
CA PRO A 113 -28.11 5.62 -7.34
C PRO A 113 -28.63 4.20 -7.04
N TRP A 114 -29.64 3.72 -7.76
CA TRP A 114 -30.16 2.35 -7.64
C TRP A 114 -29.19 1.25 -8.11
N THR A 115 -28.12 1.60 -8.83
CA THR A 115 -27.07 0.64 -9.22
C THR A 115 -26.08 0.35 -8.10
N ILE A 116 -25.98 1.22 -7.08
CA ILE A 116 -25.03 1.12 -5.97
C ILE A 116 -25.16 -0.21 -5.21
N PRO A 117 -26.36 -0.72 -4.84
CA PRO A 117 -26.45 -2.00 -4.14
C PRO A 117 -25.92 -3.19 -4.96
N HIS A 118 -26.09 -3.17 -6.29
CA HIS A 118 -25.55 -4.19 -7.18
C HIS A 118 -24.02 -4.12 -7.23
N ILE A 119 -23.47 -2.93 -7.39
CA ILE A 119 -22.00 -2.69 -7.38
C ILE A 119 -21.38 -3.17 -6.07
N LEU A 120 -22.00 -2.86 -4.92
CA LEU A 120 -21.51 -3.30 -3.61
C LEU A 120 -21.51 -4.84 -3.47
N LYS A 121 -22.56 -5.49 -3.97
CA LYS A 121 -22.64 -6.97 -3.98
C LYS A 121 -21.55 -7.57 -4.86
N GLU A 122 -21.35 -7.03 -6.03
CA GLU A 122 -20.31 -7.46 -6.98
C GLU A 122 -18.90 -7.26 -6.41
N THR A 123 -18.67 -6.14 -5.72
CA THR A 123 -17.38 -5.87 -5.03
C THR A 123 -17.06 -6.95 -4.00
N GLY A 124 -18.05 -7.43 -3.24
CA GLY A 124 -17.85 -8.50 -2.27
C GLY A 124 -17.50 -9.86 -2.90
N VAL A 125 -18.04 -10.17 -4.08
CA VAL A 125 -17.66 -11.38 -4.84
C VAL A 125 -16.22 -11.23 -5.35
N ARG A 126 -15.89 -10.10 -5.94
CA ARG A 126 -14.54 -9.82 -6.47
C ARG A 126 -13.47 -9.80 -5.40
N GLN A 127 -13.80 -9.40 -4.19
CA GLN A 127 -12.85 -9.47 -3.07
C GLN A 127 -12.42 -10.91 -2.78
N LYS A 128 -13.35 -11.88 -2.82
CA LYS A 128 -13.01 -13.30 -2.64
C LYS A 128 -12.14 -13.82 -3.78
N GLU A 129 -12.42 -13.42 -5.01
CA GLU A 129 -11.60 -13.78 -6.17
C GLU A 129 -10.19 -13.22 -6.05
N MET A 130 -10.04 -11.99 -5.52
CA MET A 130 -8.74 -11.38 -5.24
C MET A 130 -7.95 -12.15 -4.18
N GLU A 131 -8.63 -12.70 -3.17
CA GLU A 131 -8.02 -13.59 -2.16
C GLU A 131 -7.54 -14.90 -2.79
N HIS A 132 -8.30 -15.49 -3.73
CA HIS A 132 -7.89 -16.68 -4.49
C HIS A 132 -6.65 -16.39 -5.36
N MET A 133 -6.60 -15.23 -6.02
CA MET A 133 -5.41 -14.80 -6.75
C MET A 133 -4.21 -14.62 -5.81
N GLY A 134 -4.43 -14.08 -4.61
CA GLY A 134 -3.41 -13.99 -3.58
C GLY A 134 -2.83 -15.37 -3.19
N ALA A 135 -3.67 -16.41 -3.13
CA ALA A 135 -3.23 -17.77 -2.89
C ALA A 135 -2.37 -18.33 -4.05
N ALA A 136 -2.75 -18.03 -5.30
CA ALA A 136 -1.95 -18.40 -6.47
C ALA A 136 -0.57 -17.72 -6.48
N TYR A 137 -0.51 -16.44 -6.12
CA TYR A 137 0.77 -15.73 -5.93
C TYR A 137 1.61 -16.35 -4.83
N MET A 138 0.98 -16.71 -3.71
CA MET A 138 1.67 -17.34 -2.58
C MET A 138 2.24 -18.72 -2.95
N ALA A 139 1.58 -19.49 -3.80
CA ALA A 139 2.08 -20.77 -4.31
C ALA A 139 3.38 -20.60 -5.12
N GLU A 140 3.58 -19.45 -5.76
CA GLU A 140 4.82 -19.08 -6.44
C GLU A 140 5.81 -18.32 -5.52
N GLY A 141 5.52 -18.26 -4.22
CA GLY A 141 6.38 -17.60 -3.23
C GLY A 141 6.27 -16.07 -3.21
N ILE A 142 5.19 -15.50 -3.76
CA ILE A 142 4.92 -14.07 -3.72
C ILE A 142 3.89 -13.78 -2.63
N VAL A 143 4.29 -13.02 -1.61
CA VAL A 143 3.37 -12.61 -0.54
C VAL A 143 2.75 -11.26 -0.89
N THR A 144 1.43 -11.24 -0.99
CA THR A 144 0.65 -10.03 -1.20
C THR A 144 -0.22 -9.74 0.01
N LEU A 145 -0.50 -8.47 0.28
CA LEU A 145 -1.49 -8.09 1.28
C LEU A 145 -2.87 -8.03 0.62
N ALA A 146 -3.80 -8.83 1.14
CA ALA A 146 -5.17 -8.96 0.63
C ALA A 146 -5.25 -9.29 -0.88
N GLY A 147 -4.29 -10.05 -1.40
CA GLY A 147 -4.27 -10.48 -2.81
C GLY A 147 -3.94 -9.40 -3.85
N SER A 148 -3.70 -8.16 -3.42
CA SER A 148 -3.55 -7.01 -4.33
C SER A 148 -2.32 -6.17 -4.04
N ARG A 149 -2.01 -5.87 -2.77
CA ARG A 149 -0.94 -4.93 -2.41
C ARG A 149 0.40 -5.61 -2.27
N LEU A 150 1.41 -4.96 -2.83
CA LEU A 150 2.82 -5.35 -2.80
C LEU A 150 3.62 -4.17 -2.25
N TYR A 151 4.69 -4.47 -1.55
CA TYR A 151 5.56 -3.46 -0.99
C TYR A 151 6.99 -3.72 -1.43
N THR A 152 7.65 -2.68 -1.90
CA THR A 152 9.09 -2.72 -2.16
C THR A 152 9.86 -2.03 -1.04
N SER A 153 11.12 -2.31 -0.93
CA SER A 153 11.99 -1.72 0.08
C SER A 153 13.36 -1.35 -0.50
N ALA A 154 14.14 -0.58 0.23
CA ALA A 154 15.50 -0.24 -0.15
C ALA A 154 16.47 -1.44 -0.14
N ALA A 155 16.05 -2.59 0.41
CA ALA A 155 16.83 -3.81 0.40
C ALA A 155 16.63 -4.64 -0.89
N TYR A 156 15.68 -4.27 -1.75
CA TYR A 156 15.44 -4.98 -2.99
C TYR A 156 16.43 -4.53 -4.07
N THR A 157 16.89 -5.50 -4.86
CA THR A 157 17.71 -5.29 -6.05
C THR A 157 16.85 -5.43 -7.31
N GLU A 158 17.37 -4.98 -8.45
CA GLU A 158 16.69 -5.15 -9.73
C GLU A 158 16.50 -6.63 -10.08
N GLU A 159 17.48 -7.48 -9.78
CA GLU A 159 17.42 -8.93 -10.01
C GLU A 159 16.30 -9.58 -9.17
N MET A 160 16.10 -9.14 -7.93
CA MET A 160 14.98 -9.61 -7.10
C MET A 160 13.65 -9.24 -7.71
N ILE A 161 13.52 -8.02 -8.25
CA ILE A 161 12.28 -7.59 -8.92
C ILE A 161 12.05 -8.42 -10.19
N ASP A 162 13.10 -8.70 -10.96
CA ASP A 162 13.00 -9.51 -12.18
C ASP A 162 12.61 -10.97 -11.86
N ASP A 163 13.14 -11.56 -10.78
CA ASP A 163 12.69 -12.88 -10.30
C ASP A 163 11.22 -12.86 -9.91
N VAL A 164 10.77 -11.85 -9.16
CA VAL A 164 9.36 -11.70 -8.78
C VAL A 164 8.48 -11.55 -10.03
N LEU A 165 8.90 -10.78 -11.03
CA LEU A 165 8.17 -10.64 -12.30
C LEU A 165 8.09 -11.97 -13.05
N SER A 166 9.15 -12.78 -13.04
CA SER A 166 9.15 -14.12 -13.64
C SER A 166 8.15 -15.06 -12.96
N ARG A 167 7.96 -14.92 -11.65
CA ARG A 167 6.95 -15.67 -10.88
C ARG A 167 5.54 -15.20 -11.20
N PHE A 168 5.32 -13.89 -11.30
CA PHE A 168 4.03 -13.35 -11.79
C PHE A 168 3.73 -13.81 -13.21
N ASP A 169 4.71 -13.88 -14.09
CA ASP A 169 4.54 -14.38 -15.46
C ASP A 169 3.98 -15.82 -15.47
N ARG A 170 4.48 -16.70 -14.59
CA ARG A 170 3.97 -18.07 -14.47
C ARG A 170 2.53 -18.13 -13.98
N VAL A 171 2.15 -17.28 -13.03
CA VAL A 171 0.76 -17.21 -12.54
C VAL A 171 -0.15 -16.65 -13.62
N LEU A 172 0.22 -15.50 -14.19
CA LEU A 172 -0.62 -14.79 -15.15
C LEU A 172 -0.79 -15.54 -16.48
N ALA A 173 0.20 -16.36 -16.86
CA ALA A 173 0.08 -17.25 -18.03
C ALA A 173 -1.05 -18.27 -17.91
N ASN A 174 -1.45 -18.61 -16.69
CA ASN A 174 -2.55 -19.54 -16.39
C ASN A 174 -3.89 -18.83 -16.15
N CYS A 175 -3.90 -17.49 -16.10
CA CYS A 175 -5.12 -16.71 -16.06
C CYS A 175 -5.71 -16.67 -17.48
N GLY A 176 -6.74 -17.47 -17.74
CA GLY A 176 -7.52 -17.34 -18.99
C GLY A 176 -8.24 -15.98 -19.06
N PRO A 177 -8.66 -15.54 -20.26
CA PRO A 177 -9.56 -14.41 -20.37
C PRO A 177 -10.79 -14.69 -19.49
N ILE A 178 -11.09 -13.76 -18.58
CA ILE A 178 -12.27 -13.86 -17.71
C ILE A 178 -13.48 -13.95 -18.62
N GLY A 179 -14.13 -15.10 -18.58
CA GLY A 179 -15.15 -15.66 -19.40
C GLY A 179 -15.98 -14.78 -20.31
N GLY A 180 -16.16 -15.26 -21.55
CA GLY A 180 -17.28 -14.84 -22.37
C GLY A 180 -18.60 -15.33 -21.79
#